data_1cb6343aff262bfba315ad796b18cae1
#
_entry.id   1cb6343aff262bfba315ad796b18cae1
#
_cell.length_a   1.000
_cell.length_b   1.000
_cell.length_c   1.000
_cell.angle_alpha   90.00
_cell.angle_beta   90.00
_cell.angle_gamma   90.00
#
_symmetry.space_group_name_H-M   'P 1'
#
loop_
_entity.id
_entity.type
_entity.pdbx_description
1 polymer ?
#
loop_
_entity_poly.entity_id
_entity_poly.type
_entity_poly.pdbx_seq_one_letter_code
_entity_poly.pdbx_strand_id
1 'polypeptide(L)'
;METSGKVNLSIADSAYVSVAAPYGNGGTWLLDPTTLRIVASGGTSGSVGGANGASGDATVNASVVTGALAGGKVTLSASDRLSVEAPLITSNLGGASRGLELIATGPAGAVDISAPILFRNGSLAIRAGGNISFLSGGTPQTSGIVDLGSGTLWMQTSTAGKISQQAGTALIAANLAGRAGSIDLASWDNYAGNLALQTFNGTLKYRQSNATGVTTSGTVFDPFINQSMTGTAQNIVSSVGTRILEANSVGTTGNYTLTADGNSEFDRLVFTALPYRRVSGSASFPTNDSSDYLVTNLRYQVNGSNVTATPNGGAPSGFTVAAGNGSVTTWTGNWGTSWGVKGFGGVIGVTDELQYDVGTGLTEELIFGLGGKTSRVDTRLDLFMREGAFNSFAERAQVEMFKTTTTAGDILSRQQTATLTANDATRVYGDVNPTLTATMSGINAIDAYVNSQFNDLYQATASTTATQASNVGQYAITGNANGSEYFSQRYQLVRQDGKLTVTPAQLIVSADAKTKVYGDADPTLTYQVSGLKNSDTAAGVLSGNLGRVAGENVGNYGILQGGLGLNTANYTLSYVGNDLRITPAQLNVIADAKTKVYGDLDPALTYQVSGLKRGDTAGA
;
A
#
# COMPACT_ATOMS: atom_id res chain seq x y z
N MET A 1 -26.44 21.94 29.20
CA MET A 1 -25.55 22.76 30.06
C MET A 1 -24.96 23.82 29.15
N GLU A 2 -25.09 25.05 29.57
CA GLU A 2 -24.49 26.20 28.90
C GLU A 2 -23.36 26.73 29.79
N THR A 3 -22.20 26.97 29.19
CA THR A 3 -21.05 27.56 29.86
C THR A 3 -20.63 28.75 29.02
N SER A 4 -20.95 29.96 29.47
CA SER A 4 -20.64 31.20 28.75
C SER A 4 -19.81 32.11 29.64
N GLY A 5 -18.87 32.80 29.02
CA GLY A 5 -18.04 33.80 29.68
C GLY A 5 -17.74 34.95 28.72
N LYS A 6 -18.04 36.18 29.15
CA LYS A 6 -17.81 37.36 28.31
C LYS A 6 -16.36 37.81 28.26
N VAL A 7 -15.52 37.40 29.20
CA VAL A 7 -14.14 37.87 29.33
C VAL A 7 -13.13 36.73 29.50
N ASN A 8 -13.45 35.70 30.27
CA ASN A 8 -12.59 34.53 30.48
C ASN A 8 -13.44 33.28 30.69
N LEU A 9 -13.16 32.24 29.93
CA LEU A 9 -13.69 30.91 30.14
C LEU A 9 -12.52 29.92 30.29
N SER A 10 -12.46 29.24 31.44
CA SER A 10 -11.48 28.22 31.71
C SER A 10 -12.16 26.91 32.01
N ILE A 11 -11.71 25.83 31.33
CA ILE A 11 -12.18 24.46 31.55
C ILE A 11 -10.99 23.65 31.95
N ALA A 12 -11.01 23.09 33.15
CA ALA A 12 -9.89 22.27 33.66
C ALA A 12 -9.70 20.99 32.85
N ASP A 13 -8.47 20.51 32.74
CA ASP A 13 -8.11 19.28 32.04
C ASP A 13 -8.80 18.02 32.59
N SER A 14 -9.15 18.06 33.88
CA SER A 14 -9.91 17.02 34.58
C SER A 14 -11.42 17.20 34.52
N ALA A 15 -11.92 18.20 33.79
CA ALA A 15 -13.34 18.41 33.68
C ALA A 15 -14.02 17.23 32.95
N TYR A 16 -15.02 16.67 33.61
CA TYR A 16 -15.88 15.67 33.00
C TYR A 16 -17.21 16.30 32.65
N VAL A 17 -17.53 16.32 31.34
CA VAL A 17 -18.83 16.80 30.86
C VAL A 17 -19.60 15.60 30.31
N SER A 18 -20.78 15.36 30.91
CA SER A 18 -21.68 14.33 30.41
C SER A 18 -22.96 14.99 29.89
N VAL A 19 -23.26 14.71 28.63
CA VAL A 19 -24.52 15.08 27.97
C VAL A 19 -25.43 13.87 27.75
N ALA A 20 -25.11 12.76 28.39
CA ALA A 20 -25.86 11.52 28.28
C ALA A 20 -27.22 11.64 28.97
N ALA A 21 -28.26 11.13 28.31
CA ALA A 21 -29.60 10.95 28.86
C ALA A 21 -29.94 9.44 28.82
N PRO A 22 -30.22 8.78 29.97
CA PRO A 22 -30.54 7.35 30.02
C PRO A 22 -31.78 6.97 29.20
N TYR A 23 -32.74 7.91 29.06
CA TYR A 23 -33.99 7.72 28.34
C TYR A 23 -34.32 8.99 27.56
N GLY A 24 -33.74 9.15 26.35
CA GLY A 24 -34.07 10.31 25.49
C GLY A 24 -32.86 10.78 24.68
N ASN A 25 -33.00 11.92 24.00
CA ASN A 25 -31.92 12.58 23.30
C ASN A 25 -30.92 13.16 24.32
N GLY A 26 -29.61 12.94 24.08
CA GLY A 26 -28.55 13.53 24.91
C GLY A 26 -28.68 15.05 24.98
N GLY A 27 -28.12 15.63 26.06
CA GLY A 27 -28.07 17.06 26.25
C GLY A 27 -27.09 17.75 25.28
N THR A 28 -27.09 19.10 25.33
CA THR A 28 -26.13 19.93 24.57
C THR A 28 -25.16 20.59 25.55
N TRP A 29 -23.87 20.56 25.19
CA TRP A 29 -22.86 21.37 25.86
C TRP A 29 -22.48 22.52 24.95
N LEU A 30 -22.69 23.76 25.42
CA LEU A 30 -22.45 24.99 24.67
C LEU A 30 -21.31 25.78 25.33
N LEU A 31 -20.32 26.17 24.54
CA LEU A 31 -19.26 27.13 24.85
C LEU A 31 -19.35 28.26 23.83
N ASP A 32 -19.32 29.52 24.29
CA ASP A 32 -19.51 30.69 23.43
C ASP A 32 -18.56 31.87 23.82
N PRO A 33 -17.23 31.71 23.66
CA PRO A 33 -16.26 32.80 23.77
C PRO A 33 -16.16 33.61 22.46
N THR A 34 -15.32 34.66 22.46
CA THR A 34 -14.98 35.38 21.22
C THR A 34 -14.17 34.49 20.27
N THR A 35 -13.11 33.88 20.78
CA THR A 35 -12.30 32.88 20.05
C THR A 35 -12.23 31.56 20.83
N LEU A 36 -12.42 30.42 20.16
CA LEU A 36 -12.34 29.12 20.76
C LEU A 36 -11.35 28.25 20.00
N ARG A 37 -10.40 27.67 20.74
CA ARG A 37 -9.40 26.74 20.18
C ARG A 37 -9.51 25.37 20.84
N ILE A 38 -9.58 24.32 20.03
CA ILE A 38 -9.51 22.93 20.50
C ILE A 38 -8.07 22.50 20.38
N VAL A 39 -7.41 22.25 21.53
CA VAL A 39 -5.98 22.00 21.64
C VAL A 39 -5.69 20.62 22.24
N ALA A 40 -4.45 20.12 22.07
CA ALA A 40 -3.99 18.88 22.70
C ALA A 40 -3.91 19.07 24.23
N SER A 41 -3.90 17.94 24.99
CA SER A 41 -3.69 17.95 26.43
C SER A 41 -2.36 18.64 26.78
N GLY A 42 -2.39 19.53 27.79
CA GLY A 42 -1.24 20.34 28.21
C GLY A 42 -1.33 21.78 27.79
N GLY A 43 -2.37 22.17 27.07
CA GLY A 43 -2.82 23.57 27.02
C GLY A 43 -3.09 23.97 28.45
N THR A 44 -2.37 24.96 28.95
CA THR A 44 -2.51 25.47 30.31
C THR A 44 -3.97 25.55 30.69
N SER A 45 -4.38 24.82 31.70
CA SER A 45 -5.53 25.09 32.55
C SER A 45 -5.33 26.47 33.25
N GLY A 46 -4.67 27.37 32.58
CA GLY A 46 -4.50 28.75 33.00
C GLY A 46 -5.63 29.53 32.43
N SER A 47 -6.26 30.35 33.25
CA SER A 47 -7.12 31.42 32.81
C SER A 47 -6.58 31.99 31.50
N VAL A 48 -7.38 31.95 30.42
CA VAL A 48 -7.09 32.65 29.18
C VAL A 48 -7.25 34.14 29.48
N GLY A 49 -6.36 34.65 30.28
CA GLY A 49 -6.14 36.06 30.50
C GLY A 49 -4.81 36.35 29.83
N GLY A 50 -4.85 36.62 28.54
CA GLY A 50 -3.71 37.20 27.86
C GLY A 50 -3.37 38.53 28.52
N ALA A 51 -2.11 38.67 28.94
CA ALA A 51 -1.57 39.89 29.52
C ALA A 51 -1.58 41.10 28.57
N ASN A 52 -2.28 41.07 27.45
CA ASN A 52 -2.45 42.17 26.51
C ASN A 52 -3.84 42.19 25.89
N GLY A 53 -4.89 42.38 26.74
CA GLY A 53 -6.11 43.04 26.29
C GLY A 53 -6.96 42.42 25.17
N ALA A 54 -6.66 41.26 24.64
CA ALA A 54 -7.55 40.53 23.77
C ALA A 54 -8.50 39.71 24.64
N SER A 55 -9.56 40.33 25.04
CA SER A 55 -10.64 39.76 25.84
C SER A 55 -11.39 38.73 25.00
N GLY A 56 -11.47 37.49 25.50
CA GLY A 56 -12.44 36.53 25.01
C GLY A 56 -11.95 35.28 24.34
N ASP A 57 -10.63 34.95 24.41
CA ASP A 57 -10.09 33.69 23.90
C ASP A 57 -10.26 32.57 24.91
N ALA A 58 -10.75 31.44 24.43
CA ALA A 58 -10.88 30.21 25.22
C ALA A 58 -10.20 29.02 24.56
N THR A 59 -9.71 28.09 25.37
CA THR A 59 -9.19 26.81 24.92
C THR A 59 -9.94 25.65 25.56
N VAL A 60 -10.16 24.59 24.83
CA VAL A 60 -10.74 23.35 25.34
C VAL A 60 -9.89 22.16 24.87
N ASN A 61 -9.64 21.21 25.75
CA ASN A 61 -8.88 20.02 25.39
C ASN A 61 -9.67 19.10 24.48
N ALA A 62 -9.00 18.54 23.47
CA ALA A 62 -9.58 17.57 22.56
C ALA A 62 -10.15 16.33 23.30
N SER A 63 -9.50 15.87 24.37
CA SER A 63 -9.97 14.75 25.18
C SER A 63 -11.30 15.05 25.89
N VAL A 64 -11.53 16.26 26.34
CA VAL A 64 -12.79 16.67 26.96
C VAL A 64 -13.92 16.68 25.92
N VAL A 65 -13.64 17.20 24.73
CA VAL A 65 -14.61 17.22 23.62
C VAL A 65 -14.98 15.79 23.20
N THR A 66 -13.98 14.92 22.96
CA THR A 66 -14.22 13.53 22.57
C THR A 66 -14.93 12.72 23.66
N GLY A 67 -14.61 12.96 24.92
CA GLY A 67 -15.32 12.37 26.07
C GLY A 67 -16.79 12.78 26.13
N ALA A 68 -17.10 14.04 25.89
CA ALA A 68 -18.47 14.55 25.87
C ALA A 68 -19.29 14.00 24.67
N LEU A 69 -18.66 13.79 23.54
CA LEU A 69 -19.29 13.21 22.33
C LEU A 69 -19.86 11.81 22.57
N ALA A 70 -19.28 11.04 23.44
CA ALA A 70 -19.79 9.72 23.82
C ALA A 70 -21.20 9.79 24.44
N GLY A 71 -21.55 10.92 25.05
CA GLY A 71 -22.86 11.14 25.69
C GLY A 71 -23.93 11.73 24.78
N GLY A 72 -23.57 12.34 23.65
CA GLY A 72 -24.56 12.99 22.79
C GLY A 72 -23.97 14.01 21.84
N LYS A 73 -24.74 15.05 21.51
CA LYS A 73 -24.30 16.18 20.68
C LYS A 73 -23.47 17.15 21.52
N VAL A 74 -22.35 17.58 20.96
CA VAL A 74 -21.55 18.69 21.51
C VAL A 74 -21.63 19.88 20.55
N THR A 75 -22.02 21.07 21.07
CA THR A 75 -22.00 22.31 20.31
C THR A 75 -20.94 23.22 20.89
N LEU A 76 -20.00 23.65 20.06
CA LEU A 76 -18.97 24.63 20.39
C LEU A 76 -19.20 25.86 19.54
N SER A 77 -19.33 27.01 20.18
CA SER A 77 -19.61 28.28 19.52
C SER A 77 -18.57 29.33 19.88
N ALA A 78 -18.25 30.17 18.95
CA ALA A 78 -17.43 31.37 19.16
C ALA A 78 -18.01 32.53 18.32
N SER A 79 -17.84 33.79 18.74
CA SER A 79 -18.31 34.88 17.93
C SER A 79 -17.44 35.14 16.71
N ASP A 80 -16.12 35.09 16.82
CA ASP A 80 -15.21 35.48 15.74
C ASP A 80 -14.44 34.30 15.09
N ARG A 81 -13.87 33.41 15.90
CA ARG A 81 -13.06 32.30 15.36
C ARG A 81 -13.17 31.05 16.20
N LEU A 82 -13.31 29.93 15.50
CA LEU A 82 -13.19 28.60 16.08
C LEU A 82 -12.11 27.80 15.34
N SER A 83 -11.16 27.23 16.06
CA SER A 83 -10.12 26.39 15.46
C SER A 83 -10.00 25.02 16.10
N VAL A 84 -9.85 24.00 15.26
CA VAL A 84 -9.52 22.63 15.67
C VAL A 84 -8.04 22.40 15.38
N GLU A 85 -7.22 22.41 16.44
CA GLU A 85 -5.75 22.35 16.37
C GLU A 85 -5.20 21.02 16.93
N ALA A 86 -6.06 20.19 17.49
CA ALA A 86 -5.71 18.86 17.99
C ALA A 86 -6.66 17.79 17.47
N PRO A 87 -6.18 16.55 17.25
CA PRO A 87 -7.00 15.47 16.74
C PRO A 87 -8.20 15.14 17.63
N LEU A 88 -9.36 15.01 17.01
CA LEU A 88 -10.61 14.54 17.62
C LEU A 88 -10.91 13.15 17.06
N ILE A 89 -10.53 12.11 17.78
CA ILE A 89 -10.64 10.72 17.31
C ILE A 89 -11.53 9.93 18.25
N THR A 90 -12.58 9.30 17.68
CA THR A 90 -13.45 8.39 18.44
C THR A 90 -13.97 7.26 17.55
N SER A 91 -13.91 6.05 18.05
CA SER A 91 -14.15 4.84 17.27
C SER A 91 -15.61 4.61 16.88
N ASN A 92 -16.57 5.10 17.67
CA ASN A 92 -17.99 4.96 17.35
C ASN A 92 -18.84 5.90 18.20
N LEU A 93 -19.62 6.76 17.57
CA LEU A 93 -20.55 7.64 18.27
C LEU A 93 -21.97 7.04 18.40
N GLY A 94 -22.25 5.92 17.75
CA GLY A 94 -23.49 5.19 17.93
C GLY A 94 -24.73 5.77 17.23
N GLY A 95 -24.52 6.66 16.24
CA GLY A 95 -25.61 7.14 15.37
C GLY A 95 -25.43 8.56 14.85
N ALA A 96 -26.10 8.87 13.76
CA ALA A 96 -26.00 10.14 13.02
C ALA A 96 -26.47 11.38 13.82
N SER A 97 -27.27 11.21 14.86
CA SER A 97 -27.72 12.29 15.75
C SER A 97 -26.68 12.68 16.81
N ARG A 98 -25.59 11.90 16.94
CA ARG A 98 -24.46 12.21 17.80
C ARG A 98 -23.35 12.84 16.99
N GLY A 99 -22.67 13.80 17.58
CA GLY A 99 -21.55 14.44 16.89
C GLY A 99 -21.28 15.84 17.36
N LEU A 100 -20.50 16.54 16.55
CA LEU A 100 -19.96 17.85 16.86
C LEU A 100 -20.60 18.92 15.98
N GLU A 101 -21.00 20.01 16.60
CA GLU A 101 -21.41 21.21 15.89
C GLU A 101 -20.46 22.37 16.25
N LEU A 102 -19.84 22.96 15.23
CA LEU A 102 -18.91 24.08 15.34
C LEU A 102 -19.53 25.32 14.73
N ILE A 103 -19.64 26.37 15.51
CA ILE A 103 -20.36 27.60 15.10
C ILE A 103 -19.48 28.83 15.32
N ALA A 104 -19.26 29.63 14.28
CA ALA A 104 -18.69 30.97 14.37
C ALA A 104 -19.75 31.98 13.99
N THR A 105 -20.34 32.69 14.99
CA THR A 105 -21.60 33.42 14.86
C THR A 105 -21.46 34.82 14.25
N GLY A 106 -20.26 35.44 14.34
CA GLY A 106 -20.03 36.79 13.82
C GLY A 106 -20.11 36.87 12.30
N PRO A 107 -20.43 38.02 11.71
CA PRO A 107 -20.55 38.16 10.25
C PRO A 107 -19.29 37.75 9.45
N ALA A 108 -18.11 37.89 10.05
CA ALA A 108 -16.82 37.44 9.51
C ALA A 108 -16.29 36.23 10.27
N GLY A 109 -17.10 35.63 11.14
CA GLY A 109 -16.69 34.51 11.99
C GLY A 109 -16.19 33.32 11.18
N ALA A 110 -15.01 32.80 11.51
CA ALA A 110 -14.33 31.76 10.74
C ALA A 110 -14.20 30.45 11.53
N VAL A 111 -14.25 29.32 10.81
CA VAL A 111 -13.94 28.03 11.37
C VAL A 111 -12.76 27.41 10.60
N ASP A 112 -11.66 27.12 11.33
CA ASP A 112 -10.45 26.54 10.78
C ASP A 112 -10.22 25.13 11.34
N ILE A 113 -10.07 24.17 10.46
CA ILE A 113 -9.78 22.79 10.81
C ILE A 113 -8.34 22.50 10.37
N SER A 114 -7.42 22.40 11.32
CA SER A 114 -6.00 22.14 11.10
C SER A 114 -5.52 20.81 11.73
N ALA A 115 -6.45 20.02 12.28
CA ALA A 115 -6.18 18.71 12.83
C ALA A 115 -7.30 17.72 12.48
N PRO A 116 -7.04 16.40 12.51
CA PRO A 116 -8.02 15.40 12.13
C PRO A 116 -9.26 15.34 13.03
N ILE A 117 -10.43 15.22 12.40
CA ILE A 117 -11.71 14.90 13.05
C ILE A 117 -12.15 13.54 12.49
N LEU A 118 -11.96 12.47 13.26
CA LEU A 118 -12.23 11.11 12.84
C LEU A 118 -13.33 10.51 13.74
N PHE A 119 -14.56 10.49 13.22
CA PHE A 119 -15.71 9.96 13.93
C PHE A 119 -16.32 8.79 13.16
N ARG A 120 -16.33 7.60 13.72
CA ARG A 120 -17.10 6.52 13.12
C ARG A 120 -18.57 6.62 13.49
N ASN A 121 -19.44 6.68 12.45
CA ASN A 121 -20.90 6.75 12.57
C ASN A 121 -21.41 7.97 13.35
N GLY A 122 -20.66 9.07 13.31
CA GLY A 122 -21.06 10.35 13.87
C GLY A 122 -21.16 11.43 12.81
N SER A 123 -21.70 12.60 13.17
CA SER A 123 -21.88 13.72 12.26
C SER A 123 -21.11 14.96 12.71
N LEU A 124 -20.77 15.81 11.74
CA LEU A 124 -20.14 17.10 11.95
C LEU A 124 -20.93 18.18 11.21
N ALA A 125 -21.36 19.21 11.94
CA ALA A 125 -21.91 20.41 11.33
C ALA A 125 -20.98 21.59 11.59
N ILE A 126 -20.68 22.38 10.57
CA ILE A 126 -19.86 23.58 10.64
C ILE A 126 -20.66 24.73 10.07
N ARG A 127 -20.83 25.78 10.89
CA ARG A 127 -21.57 27.00 10.52
C ARG A 127 -20.70 28.21 10.78
N ALA A 128 -20.49 29.03 9.78
CA ALA A 128 -19.66 30.22 9.89
C ALA A 128 -20.36 31.42 9.23
N GLY A 129 -20.28 32.59 9.83
CA GLY A 129 -20.68 33.82 9.16
C GLY A 129 -19.71 34.22 8.05
N GLY A 130 -18.42 33.89 8.22
CA GLY A 130 -17.35 34.08 7.26
C GLY A 130 -16.92 32.74 6.60
N ASN A 131 -15.65 32.35 6.74
CA ASN A 131 -15.08 31.25 6.02
C ASN A 131 -15.02 29.93 6.84
N ILE A 132 -15.04 28.82 6.12
CA ILE A 132 -14.67 27.50 6.62
C ILE A 132 -13.44 27.04 5.84
N SER A 133 -12.35 26.71 6.57
CA SER A 133 -11.07 26.35 5.97
C SER A 133 -10.55 25.02 6.52
N PHE A 134 -10.16 24.11 5.61
CA PHE A 134 -9.45 22.89 5.96
C PHE A 134 -7.98 23.09 5.61
N LEU A 135 -7.13 23.14 6.64
CA LEU A 135 -5.74 23.58 6.55
C LEU A 135 -4.81 22.37 6.62
N SER A 136 -3.70 22.42 5.90
CA SER A 136 -2.68 21.37 5.89
C SER A 136 -1.48 21.77 6.74
N GLY A 137 -1.06 20.89 7.65
CA GLY A 137 0.19 20.99 8.41
C GLY A 137 1.33 20.15 7.84
N GLY A 138 1.16 19.59 6.64
CA GLY A 138 2.17 18.80 5.95
C GLY A 138 2.18 17.31 6.27
N THR A 139 1.46 16.88 7.31
CA THR A 139 1.26 15.46 7.64
C THR A 139 -0.21 15.18 7.93
N PRO A 140 -0.71 13.95 7.78
CA PRO A 140 -2.10 13.63 8.11
C PRO A 140 -2.48 14.00 9.56
N GLN A 141 -1.56 13.85 10.52
CA GLN A 141 -1.78 14.17 11.94
C GLN A 141 -1.97 15.65 12.21
N THR A 142 -1.45 16.50 11.34
CA THR A 142 -1.48 17.98 11.47
C THR A 142 -2.28 18.64 10.36
N SER A 143 -3.17 17.91 9.72
CA SER A 143 -4.00 18.41 8.62
C SER A 143 -5.48 18.25 8.92
N GLY A 144 -6.29 19.17 8.40
CA GLY A 144 -7.74 19.19 8.54
C GLY A 144 -8.42 18.06 7.76
N ILE A 145 -8.25 16.83 8.24
CA ILE A 145 -8.89 15.64 7.71
C ILE A 145 -10.20 15.42 8.47
N VAL A 146 -11.29 15.25 7.75
CA VAL A 146 -12.58 14.87 8.32
C VAL A 146 -12.97 13.52 7.77
N ASP A 147 -13.09 12.49 8.63
CA ASP A 147 -13.61 11.19 8.28
C ASP A 147 -14.74 10.79 9.23
N LEU A 148 -15.94 10.79 8.72
CA LEU A 148 -17.16 10.48 9.45
C LEU A 148 -17.72 9.09 9.13
N GLY A 149 -17.05 8.33 8.24
CA GLY A 149 -17.56 7.04 7.79
C GLY A 149 -18.97 7.15 7.20
N SER A 150 -19.96 6.52 7.85
CA SER A 150 -21.37 6.58 7.43
C SER A 150 -22.09 7.87 7.85
N GLY A 151 -21.41 8.80 8.52
CA GLY A 151 -21.99 10.04 9.04
C GLY A 151 -22.22 11.12 8.00
N THR A 152 -22.68 12.27 8.50
CA THR A 152 -22.97 13.45 7.69
C THR A 152 -22.01 14.60 8.01
N LEU A 153 -21.41 15.19 6.98
CA LEU A 153 -20.71 16.47 7.03
C LEU A 153 -21.62 17.57 6.47
N TRP A 154 -22.00 18.50 7.33
CA TRP A 154 -22.77 19.68 6.95
C TRP A 154 -21.94 20.95 7.11
N MET A 155 -21.87 21.77 6.08
CA MET A 155 -21.12 23.02 6.07
C MET A 155 -21.96 24.16 5.54
N GLN A 156 -21.99 25.28 6.26
CA GLN A 156 -22.76 26.44 5.84
C GLN A 156 -22.05 27.74 6.19
N THR A 157 -21.95 28.64 5.22
CA THR A 157 -21.44 30.00 5.42
C THR A 157 -22.49 31.04 5.00
N SER A 158 -22.20 32.33 5.23
CA SER A 158 -22.96 33.43 4.64
C SER A 158 -22.79 33.46 3.10
N THR A 159 -23.54 34.35 2.45
CA THR A 159 -23.46 34.57 0.99
C THR A 159 -22.12 35.10 0.50
N ALA A 160 -21.30 35.68 1.39
CA ALA A 160 -19.95 36.15 1.08
C ALA A 160 -18.86 35.17 1.55
N GLY A 161 -19.20 34.19 2.40
CA GLY A 161 -18.25 33.26 2.96
C GLY A 161 -17.77 32.22 1.95
N LYS A 162 -16.61 31.66 2.23
CA LYS A 162 -15.96 30.63 1.39
C LYS A 162 -15.76 29.34 2.17
N ILE A 163 -16.04 28.20 1.54
CA ILE A 163 -15.58 26.88 2.00
C ILE A 163 -14.37 26.49 1.16
N SER A 164 -13.22 26.25 1.82
CA SER A 164 -11.97 25.97 1.12
C SER A 164 -11.16 24.86 1.77
N GLN A 165 -10.40 24.16 0.93
CA GLN A 165 -9.59 23.02 1.31
C GLN A 165 -8.18 23.16 0.74
N GLN A 166 -7.16 22.95 1.57
CA GLN A 166 -5.77 22.87 1.12
C GLN A 166 -5.41 21.45 0.68
N ALA A 167 -4.38 21.32 -0.17
CA ALA A 167 -3.80 20.04 -0.51
C ALA A 167 -3.31 19.28 0.76
N GLY A 168 -3.46 17.97 0.79
CA GLY A 168 -3.13 17.15 1.97
C GLY A 168 -4.20 17.12 3.04
N THR A 169 -5.41 17.62 2.76
CA THR A 169 -6.61 17.47 3.59
C THR A 169 -7.66 16.62 2.88
N ALA A 170 -8.59 16.03 3.60
CA ALA A 170 -9.67 15.21 3.05
C ALA A 170 -10.99 15.39 3.79
N LEU A 171 -12.10 15.31 3.05
CA LEU A 171 -13.46 15.29 3.56
C LEU A 171 -14.11 13.96 3.15
N ILE A 172 -14.39 13.13 4.12
CA ILE A 172 -14.87 11.75 3.93
C ILE A 172 -16.15 11.58 4.74
N ALA A 173 -17.27 11.39 4.06
CA ALA A 173 -18.57 11.18 4.69
C ALA A 173 -19.53 10.44 3.75
N ALA A 174 -20.48 9.70 4.30
CA ALA A 174 -21.54 9.14 3.48
C ALA A 174 -22.41 10.24 2.86
N ASN A 175 -22.67 11.31 3.61
CA ASN A 175 -23.41 12.47 3.14
C ASN A 175 -22.61 13.75 3.36
N LEU A 176 -22.39 14.52 2.32
CA LEU A 176 -21.68 15.79 2.37
C LEU A 176 -22.55 16.91 1.81
N ALA A 177 -22.82 17.93 2.63
CA ALA A 177 -23.52 19.13 2.23
C ALA A 177 -22.66 20.36 2.44
N GLY A 178 -22.72 21.29 1.50
CA GLY A 178 -22.01 22.57 1.58
C GLY A 178 -22.76 23.71 0.89
N ARG A 179 -22.95 24.84 1.61
CA ARG A 179 -23.54 26.05 1.06
C ARG A 179 -22.71 27.27 1.44
N ALA A 180 -22.26 28.03 0.43
CA ALA A 180 -21.36 29.17 0.62
C ALA A 180 -21.44 30.16 -0.54
N GLY A 181 -20.80 31.32 -0.39
CA GLY A 181 -20.57 32.23 -1.51
C GLY A 181 -19.76 31.53 -2.62
N SER A 182 -18.69 30.85 -2.26
CA SER A 182 -17.93 29.99 -3.15
C SER A 182 -17.43 28.73 -2.43
N ILE A 183 -17.21 27.65 -3.17
CA ILE A 183 -16.75 26.36 -2.65
C ILE A 183 -15.57 25.88 -3.50
N ASP A 184 -14.44 25.59 -2.83
CA ASP A 184 -13.24 25.03 -3.42
C ASP A 184 -12.75 23.84 -2.58
N LEU A 185 -13.19 22.65 -2.94
CA LEU A 185 -12.89 21.38 -2.29
C LEU A 185 -12.19 20.45 -3.31
N ALA A 186 -10.97 20.82 -3.69
CA ALA A 186 -10.26 20.23 -4.84
C ALA A 186 -9.33 19.08 -4.49
N SER A 187 -9.40 18.49 -3.28
CA SER A 187 -8.61 17.33 -2.93
C SER A 187 -9.19 16.05 -3.54
N TRP A 188 -8.35 15.27 -4.22
CA TRP A 188 -8.70 13.93 -4.69
C TRP A 188 -8.90 12.92 -3.55
N ASP A 189 -8.52 13.26 -2.34
CA ASP A 189 -8.69 12.41 -1.16
C ASP A 189 -10.08 12.54 -0.54
N ASN A 190 -10.94 13.40 -1.06
CA ASN A 190 -12.33 13.48 -0.65
C ASN A 190 -13.13 12.24 -1.07
N TYR A 191 -14.18 11.97 -0.31
CA TYR A 191 -15.20 10.98 -0.65
C TYR A 191 -16.55 11.40 -0.10
N ALA A 192 -17.58 11.39 -0.94
CA ALA A 192 -18.95 11.52 -0.54
C ALA A 192 -19.80 10.48 -1.29
N GLY A 193 -20.61 9.73 -0.56
CA GLY A 193 -21.61 8.85 -1.17
C GLY A 193 -22.75 9.67 -1.78
N ASN A 194 -23.22 10.68 -1.05
CA ASN A 194 -24.26 11.61 -1.46
C ASN A 194 -23.74 13.05 -1.27
N LEU A 195 -23.85 13.87 -2.30
CA LEU A 195 -23.28 15.22 -2.34
C LEU A 195 -24.36 16.28 -2.61
N ALA A 196 -24.46 17.28 -1.74
CA ALA A 196 -25.33 18.43 -1.89
C ALA A 196 -24.52 19.73 -1.73
N LEU A 197 -24.05 20.30 -2.83
CA LEU A 197 -23.29 21.54 -2.83
C LEU A 197 -24.08 22.66 -3.52
N GLN A 198 -24.05 23.84 -2.90
CA GLN A 198 -24.71 25.05 -3.42
C GLN A 198 -23.79 26.25 -3.26
N THR A 199 -23.68 27.08 -4.28
CA THR A 199 -23.04 28.39 -4.20
C THR A 199 -24.05 29.48 -4.48
N PHE A 200 -23.91 30.62 -3.81
CA PHE A 200 -24.82 31.75 -4.04
C PHE A 200 -24.54 32.46 -5.37
N ASN A 201 -23.28 32.85 -5.63
CA ASN A 201 -22.88 33.50 -6.89
C ASN A 201 -21.41 33.20 -7.27
N GLY A 202 -20.76 32.33 -6.53
CA GLY A 202 -19.34 32.04 -6.72
C GLY A 202 -19.06 30.74 -7.44
N THR A 203 -17.79 30.40 -7.52
CA THR A 203 -17.32 29.17 -8.12
C THR A 203 -17.59 27.96 -7.24
N LEU A 204 -17.86 26.82 -7.88
CA LEU A 204 -17.95 25.53 -7.23
C LEU A 204 -16.91 24.61 -7.84
N LYS A 205 -16.02 24.09 -7.01
CA LYS A 205 -15.03 23.06 -7.38
C LYS A 205 -15.04 21.94 -6.36
N TYR A 206 -15.14 20.69 -6.82
CA TYR A 206 -15.09 19.51 -5.98
C TYR A 206 -14.36 18.36 -6.69
N ARG A 207 -13.48 17.69 -5.98
CA ARG A 207 -12.77 16.49 -6.42
C ARG A 207 -12.99 15.37 -5.42
N GLN A 208 -13.06 14.13 -5.89
CA GLN A 208 -13.14 12.98 -5.00
C GLN A 208 -12.58 11.71 -5.65
N SER A 209 -12.26 10.72 -4.82
CA SER A 209 -11.97 9.36 -5.25
C SER A 209 -13.21 8.49 -5.12
N ASN A 210 -13.81 8.10 -6.25
CA ASN A 210 -14.94 7.17 -6.31
C ASN A 210 -15.06 6.59 -7.73
N ALA A 211 -15.28 5.26 -7.82
CA ALA A 211 -15.41 4.53 -9.08
C ALA A 211 -16.67 4.88 -9.88
N THR A 212 -17.78 5.14 -9.19
CA THR A 212 -19.11 5.25 -9.79
C THR A 212 -19.56 6.68 -10.06
N GLY A 213 -18.71 7.66 -9.75
CA GLY A 213 -19.10 9.07 -9.79
C GLY A 213 -19.92 9.49 -8.57
N VAL A 214 -20.40 10.70 -8.57
CA VAL A 214 -21.17 11.29 -7.46
C VAL A 214 -22.54 11.72 -7.94
N THR A 215 -23.57 11.38 -7.19
CA THR A 215 -24.89 11.95 -7.39
C THR A 215 -24.95 13.31 -6.69
N THR A 216 -25.00 14.39 -7.47
CA THR A 216 -25.03 15.76 -6.94
C THR A 216 -26.42 16.35 -6.75
N SER A 217 -27.44 15.67 -7.20
CA SER A 217 -28.85 16.04 -7.02
C SER A 217 -29.48 15.46 -5.75
N GLY A 218 -28.66 14.86 -4.89
CA GLY A 218 -29.11 14.31 -3.62
C GLY A 218 -29.55 15.38 -2.64
N THR A 219 -30.50 15.02 -1.78
CA THR A 219 -30.87 15.83 -0.62
C THR A 219 -30.13 15.29 0.59
N VAL A 220 -29.36 16.17 1.26
CA VAL A 220 -28.67 15.87 2.51
C VAL A 220 -29.42 16.60 3.62
N PHE A 221 -29.71 15.89 4.69
CA PHE A 221 -30.35 16.48 5.88
C PHE A 221 -29.29 16.93 6.86
N ASP A 222 -29.53 18.08 7.47
CA ASP A 222 -28.75 18.56 8.59
C ASP A 222 -28.85 17.55 9.75
N PRO A 223 -27.74 17.07 10.31
CA PRO A 223 -27.81 16.04 11.34
C PRO A 223 -28.35 16.55 12.69
N PHE A 224 -28.46 17.88 12.90
CA PHE A 224 -28.75 18.45 14.20
C PHE A 224 -29.97 19.36 14.24
N ILE A 225 -30.40 19.87 13.09
CA ILE A 225 -31.60 20.72 12.99
C ILE A 225 -32.44 20.23 11.79
N ASN A 226 -33.72 20.49 11.84
CA ASN A 226 -34.65 20.04 10.78
C ASN A 226 -34.52 20.90 9.51
N GLN A 227 -33.38 20.83 8.86
CA GLN A 227 -33.10 21.48 7.58
C GLN A 227 -32.58 20.45 6.58
N SER A 228 -32.78 20.72 5.31
CA SER A 228 -32.20 19.92 4.23
C SER A 228 -31.55 20.82 3.19
N MET A 229 -30.58 20.29 2.50
CA MET A 229 -29.93 20.91 1.36
C MET A 229 -30.04 19.97 0.17
N THR A 230 -30.58 20.45 -0.92
CA THR A 230 -30.60 19.73 -2.19
C THR A 230 -29.55 20.36 -3.08
N GLY A 231 -28.65 19.54 -3.60
CA GLY A 231 -27.64 19.98 -4.54
C GLY A 231 -28.29 20.54 -5.80
N THR A 232 -27.79 21.64 -6.32
CA THR A 232 -28.18 22.10 -7.67
C THR A 232 -27.55 21.15 -8.69
N ALA A 233 -28.28 20.85 -9.77
CA ALA A 233 -27.78 19.99 -10.85
C ALA A 233 -26.43 20.52 -11.35
N GLN A 234 -25.39 19.69 -11.31
CA GLN A 234 -24.02 20.10 -11.55
C GLN A 234 -23.29 19.10 -12.43
N ASN A 235 -22.18 19.50 -13.04
CA ASN A 235 -21.35 18.63 -13.84
C ASN A 235 -20.87 17.44 -13.02
N ILE A 236 -21.43 16.28 -13.29
CA ILE A 236 -20.84 15.02 -12.83
C ILE A 236 -19.87 14.57 -13.91
N VAL A 237 -18.61 14.50 -13.52
CA VAL A 237 -17.57 14.01 -14.41
C VAL A 237 -17.02 12.73 -13.78
N SER A 238 -17.21 11.61 -14.46
CA SER A 238 -16.67 10.31 -14.04
C SER A 238 -15.48 9.93 -14.91
N SER A 239 -14.43 9.40 -14.30
CA SER A 239 -13.31 8.82 -15.04
C SER A 239 -13.81 7.61 -15.84
N VAL A 240 -13.48 7.58 -17.12
CA VAL A 240 -13.80 6.48 -18.04
C VAL A 240 -12.54 5.84 -18.61
N GLY A 241 -11.38 6.22 -18.12
CA GLY A 241 -10.10 5.62 -18.42
C GLY A 241 -8.93 6.48 -17.97
N THR A 242 -7.82 5.81 -17.70
CA THR A 242 -6.56 6.44 -17.30
C THR A 242 -5.43 5.86 -18.13
N ARG A 243 -4.51 6.71 -18.57
CA ARG A 243 -3.29 6.29 -19.28
C ARG A 243 -2.08 6.99 -18.68
N ILE A 244 -0.99 6.25 -18.61
CA ILE A 244 0.32 6.79 -18.26
C ILE A 244 1.08 7.02 -19.56
N LEU A 245 1.55 8.24 -19.75
CA LEU A 245 2.38 8.63 -20.89
C LEU A 245 3.82 8.75 -20.41
N GLU A 246 4.75 8.16 -21.13
CA GLU A 246 6.18 8.16 -20.80
C GLU A 246 7.00 8.77 -21.93
N ALA A 247 7.95 9.63 -21.59
CA ALA A 247 8.96 10.15 -22.50
C ALA A 247 10.34 9.65 -22.07
N ASN A 248 11.07 9.04 -23.00
CA ASN A 248 12.30 8.29 -22.73
C ASN A 248 13.61 9.05 -23.01
N SER A 249 13.57 10.35 -23.29
CA SER A 249 14.78 11.17 -23.47
C SER A 249 14.48 12.66 -23.40
N VAL A 250 15.51 13.47 -23.18
CA VAL A 250 15.43 14.94 -23.17
C VAL A 250 14.87 15.45 -24.50
N GLY A 251 13.73 16.13 -24.45
CA GLY A 251 13.13 16.75 -25.63
C GLY A 251 12.48 15.79 -26.62
N THR A 252 11.97 14.63 -26.20
CA THR A 252 11.25 13.73 -27.09
C THR A 252 9.80 14.08 -27.26
N THR A 253 9.38 14.00 -28.51
CA THR A 253 8.00 14.08 -28.93
C THR A 253 7.39 12.69 -28.96
N GLY A 254 6.34 12.47 -28.19
CA GLY A 254 5.54 11.24 -28.22
C GLY A 254 4.20 11.46 -28.93
N ASN A 255 3.82 10.54 -29.80
CA ASN A 255 2.45 10.45 -30.32
C ASN A 255 1.70 9.39 -29.51
N TYR A 256 0.59 9.76 -28.93
CA TYR A 256 -0.20 8.88 -28.06
C TYR A 256 -1.63 8.81 -28.56
N THR A 257 -2.21 7.61 -28.50
CA THR A 257 -3.63 7.39 -28.71
C THR A 257 -4.29 7.16 -27.36
N LEU A 258 -5.27 7.98 -27.02
CA LEU A 258 -6.05 7.89 -25.79
C LEU A 258 -7.42 7.31 -26.13
N THR A 259 -7.74 6.15 -25.57
CA THR A 259 -9.04 5.48 -25.72
C THR A 259 -9.62 5.21 -24.35
N ALA A 260 -10.91 5.49 -24.18
CA ALA A 260 -11.62 5.16 -22.96
C ALA A 260 -11.78 3.64 -22.80
N ASP A 261 -11.92 3.18 -21.56
CA ASP A 261 -12.15 1.79 -21.26
C ASP A 261 -13.58 1.36 -21.68
N GLY A 262 -13.72 0.19 -22.26
CA GLY A 262 -15.00 -0.45 -22.53
C GLY A 262 -15.98 0.28 -23.45
N ASN A 263 -15.57 0.87 -24.55
CA ASN A 263 -16.40 1.64 -25.50
C ASN A 263 -17.09 2.88 -24.90
N SER A 264 -16.61 3.37 -23.78
CA SER A 264 -17.11 4.60 -23.18
C SER A 264 -16.68 5.83 -24.00
N GLU A 265 -17.51 6.85 -24.02
CA GLU A 265 -17.17 8.14 -24.59
C GLU A 265 -16.68 9.09 -23.49
N PHE A 266 -15.78 9.99 -23.82
CA PHE A 266 -15.29 11.05 -22.95
C PHE A 266 -15.30 12.40 -23.67
N ASP A 267 -15.33 13.48 -22.92
CA ASP A 267 -15.37 14.85 -23.43
C ASP A 267 -14.38 15.77 -22.71
N ARG A 268 -13.60 15.23 -21.80
CA ARG A 268 -12.61 15.96 -21.02
C ARG A 268 -11.37 15.12 -20.79
N LEU A 269 -10.20 15.76 -20.88
CA LEU A 269 -8.90 15.22 -20.52
C LEU A 269 -8.32 16.00 -19.35
N VAL A 270 -7.74 15.30 -18.39
CA VAL A 270 -6.97 15.88 -17.29
C VAL A 270 -5.57 15.33 -17.34
N PHE A 271 -4.58 16.20 -17.51
CA PHE A 271 -3.17 15.85 -17.46
C PHE A 271 -2.64 16.17 -16.08
N THR A 272 -2.02 15.18 -15.46
CA THR A 272 -1.33 15.32 -14.17
C THR A 272 0.11 14.90 -14.36
N ALA A 273 1.07 15.76 -14.07
CA ALA A 273 2.47 15.36 -14.06
C ALA A 273 2.70 14.38 -12.92
N LEU A 274 3.35 13.26 -13.21
CA LEU A 274 3.72 12.30 -12.17
C LEU A 274 5.17 12.55 -11.76
N PRO A 275 5.46 12.56 -10.46
CA PRO A 275 6.81 12.67 -9.95
C PRO A 275 7.59 11.38 -10.21
N TYR A 276 8.03 11.22 -11.43
CA TYR A 276 8.70 10.00 -11.84
C TYR A 276 9.92 10.32 -12.67
N ARG A 277 11.03 9.72 -12.28
CA ARG A 277 12.28 9.78 -13.03
C ARG A 277 12.87 8.38 -13.14
N ARG A 278 13.05 7.90 -14.34
CA ARG A 278 13.82 6.69 -14.61
C ARG A 278 15.26 7.08 -14.91
N VAL A 279 16.20 6.58 -14.14
CA VAL A 279 17.62 6.85 -14.36
C VAL A 279 18.29 5.52 -14.72
N SER A 280 18.93 5.46 -15.90
CA SER A 280 19.81 4.35 -16.25
C SER A 280 21.26 4.79 -16.13
N GLY A 281 22.03 4.12 -15.29
CA GLY A 281 23.42 4.42 -15.02
C GLY A 281 23.66 5.09 -13.66
N SER A 282 24.89 5.57 -13.41
CA SER A 282 25.21 6.30 -12.19
C SER A 282 24.82 7.77 -12.34
N ALA A 283 23.97 8.26 -11.45
CA ALA A 283 23.58 9.66 -11.40
C ALA A 283 23.91 10.25 -10.03
N SER A 284 24.46 11.46 -10.01
CA SER A 284 24.61 12.25 -8.79
C SER A 284 23.47 13.28 -8.72
N PHE A 285 22.77 13.31 -7.61
CA PHE A 285 21.72 14.28 -7.35
C PHE A 285 22.24 15.38 -6.44
N PRO A 286 22.21 16.66 -6.86
CA PRO A 286 22.46 17.76 -5.95
C PRO A 286 21.34 17.82 -4.89
N THR A 287 21.70 18.22 -3.69
CA THR A 287 20.81 18.25 -2.51
C THR A 287 19.63 19.22 -2.59
N ASN A 288 19.58 20.06 -3.64
CA ASN A 288 18.57 21.10 -3.86
C ASN A 288 18.13 21.18 -5.32
N ASP A 289 17.96 20.06 -5.99
CA ASP A 289 17.54 20.06 -7.39
C ASP A 289 16.03 20.31 -7.49
N SER A 290 15.65 21.41 -8.15
CA SER A 290 14.29 21.69 -8.59
C SER A 290 14.18 21.33 -10.05
N SER A 291 13.39 20.31 -10.36
CA SER A 291 13.09 19.92 -11.75
C SER A 291 11.79 20.58 -12.18
N ASP A 292 11.84 21.32 -13.28
CA ASP A 292 10.63 21.89 -13.90
C ASP A 292 10.13 20.96 -15.00
N TYR A 293 8.86 20.56 -14.93
CA TYR A 293 8.20 19.87 -16.04
C TYR A 293 7.68 20.88 -17.04
N LEU A 294 8.03 20.70 -18.27
CA LEU A 294 7.63 21.58 -19.34
C LEU A 294 6.87 20.79 -20.40
N VAL A 295 5.57 21.03 -20.50
CA VAL A 295 4.77 20.57 -21.63
C VAL A 295 4.80 21.67 -22.68
N THR A 296 5.59 21.50 -23.73
CA THR A 296 5.80 22.56 -24.71
C THR A 296 4.80 22.57 -25.84
N ASN A 297 4.28 21.41 -26.24
CA ASN A 297 3.31 21.33 -27.35
C ASN A 297 2.33 20.18 -27.09
N LEU A 298 1.11 20.50 -26.71
CA LEU A 298 0.02 19.55 -26.72
C LEU A 298 -0.78 19.74 -28.01
N ARG A 299 -0.71 18.75 -28.89
CA ARG A 299 -1.53 18.70 -30.12
C ARG A 299 -2.49 17.55 -30.00
N TYR A 300 -3.75 17.76 -30.28
CA TYR A 300 -4.70 16.67 -30.28
C TYR A 300 -5.71 16.79 -31.42
N GLN A 301 -6.19 15.64 -31.85
CA GLN A 301 -7.19 15.49 -32.89
C GLN A 301 -8.31 14.59 -32.35
N VAL A 302 -9.53 15.01 -32.51
CA VAL A 302 -10.71 14.26 -32.08
C VAL A 302 -11.45 13.79 -33.34
N ASN A 303 -11.42 12.48 -33.58
CA ASN A 303 -12.14 11.83 -34.70
C ASN A 303 -12.04 12.54 -36.06
N GLY A 304 -10.89 13.16 -36.34
CA GLY A 304 -10.67 13.89 -37.59
C GLY A 304 -11.41 15.21 -37.72
N SER A 305 -12.12 15.66 -36.71
CA SER A 305 -12.87 16.91 -36.72
C SER A 305 -12.12 18.04 -35.99
N ASN A 306 -12.33 19.27 -36.43
CA ASN A 306 -11.81 20.46 -35.74
C ASN A 306 -12.42 20.58 -34.35
N VAL A 307 -11.59 20.60 -33.32
CA VAL A 307 -12.03 20.78 -31.94
C VAL A 307 -11.45 22.07 -31.38
N THR A 308 -12.34 22.93 -30.93
CA THR A 308 -11.95 24.10 -30.12
C THR A 308 -11.94 23.69 -28.66
N ALA A 309 -10.77 23.39 -28.12
CA ALA A 309 -10.65 23.15 -26.70
C ALA A 309 -10.42 24.46 -25.96
N THR A 310 -11.20 24.68 -24.93
CA THR A 310 -10.97 25.73 -23.95
C THR A 310 -10.66 25.06 -22.61
N PRO A 311 -9.53 25.40 -21.96
CA PRO A 311 -9.29 24.94 -20.58
C PRO A 311 -10.40 25.46 -19.68
N ASN A 312 -10.91 24.63 -18.79
CA ASN A 312 -11.74 25.08 -17.70
C ASN A 312 -10.89 25.94 -16.74
N GLY A 313 -11.16 27.24 -16.68
CA GLY A 313 -10.42 28.19 -15.83
C GLY A 313 -9.45 29.11 -16.58
N GLY A 314 -9.41 29.06 -17.91
CA GLY A 314 -8.48 29.82 -18.74
C GLY A 314 -7.16 29.09 -18.99
N ALA A 315 -6.35 29.57 -19.92
CA ALA A 315 -5.01 29.05 -20.11
C ALA A 315 -4.19 29.30 -18.84
N PRO A 316 -3.45 28.30 -18.32
CA PRO A 316 -2.49 28.53 -17.24
C PRO A 316 -1.53 29.66 -17.66
N SER A 317 -1.05 30.44 -16.70
CA SER A 317 -0.12 31.53 -17.01
C SER A 317 1.10 30.99 -17.73
N GLY A 318 1.36 31.50 -18.95
CA GLY A 318 2.46 31.02 -19.80
C GLY A 318 2.05 30.10 -20.95
N PHE A 319 0.77 29.69 -21.05
CA PHE A 319 0.27 28.96 -22.20
C PHE A 319 -0.36 29.89 -23.23
N THR A 320 -0.04 29.69 -24.51
CA THR A 320 -0.68 30.34 -25.61
C THR A 320 -1.41 29.33 -26.48
N VAL A 321 -2.65 29.65 -26.85
CA VAL A 321 -3.44 28.84 -27.77
C VAL A 321 -3.13 29.31 -29.18
N ALA A 322 -2.56 28.46 -30.02
CA ALA A 322 -2.45 28.73 -31.46
C ALA A 322 -3.56 27.95 -32.17
N ALA A 323 -4.41 28.65 -32.92
CA ALA A 323 -5.35 28.00 -33.81
C ALA A 323 -4.55 27.31 -34.94
N GLY A 324 -4.61 25.97 -34.96
CA GLY A 324 -4.00 25.19 -36.04
C GLY A 324 -4.85 25.20 -37.32
N ASN A 325 -4.22 25.14 -38.48
CA ASN A 325 -4.92 24.88 -39.72
C ASN A 325 -5.38 23.43 -39.76
N GLY A 326 -6.66 23.21 -39.74
CA GLY A 326 -7.26 21.87 -39.81
C GLY A 326 -7.74 21.35 -38.46
N SER A 327 -7.85 20.05 -38.37
CA SER A 327 -8.39 19.30 -37.20
C SER A 327 -7.46 19.21 -35.99
N VAL A 328 -6.45 20.04 -35.89
CA VAL A 328 -5.44 20.00 -34.82
C VAL A 328 -5.41 21.33 -34.07
N THR A 329 -5.63 21.28 -32.76
CA THR A 329 -5.41 22.42 -31.88
C THR A 329 -4.06 22.24 -31.18
N THR A 330 -3.22 23.27 -31.22
CA THR A 330 -1.88 23.26 -30.62
C THR A 330 -1.86 24.19 -29.43
N TRP A 331 -1.39 23.68 -28.33
CA TRP A 331 -1.12 24.42 -27.08
C TRP A 331 0.39 24.48 -26.87
N THR A 332 0.90 25.67 -26.65
CA THR A 332 2.32 25.87 -26.34
C THR A 332 2.44 26.67 -25.06
N GLY A 333 3.24 26.20 -24.11
CA GLY A 333 3.49 26.91 -22.87
C GLY A 333 4.27 26.08 -21.86
N ASN A 334 4.62 26.72 -20.77
CA ASN A 334 5.31 26.08 -19.65
C ASN A 334 4.28 25.62 -18.63
N TRP A 335 4.17 24.31 -18.44
CA TRP A 335 3.50 23.75 -17.29
C TRP A 335 4.57 23.45 -16.25
N GLY A 336 4.99 24.52 -15.56
CA GLY A 336 6.11 24.45 -14.63
C GLY A 336 5.64 24.53 -13.19
N THR A 337 5.92 23.50 -12.44
CA THR A 337 6.13 23.61 -11.02
C THR A 337 7.56 23.22 -10.75
N SER A 338 8.28 24.04 -10.02
CA SER A 338 9.62 23.67 -9.56
C SER A 338 9.48 22.62 -8.45
N TRP A 339 10.03 21.45 -8.68
CA TRP A 339 9.93 20.32 -7.78
C TRP A 339 11.25 20.17 -7.02
N GLY A 340 11.21 20.43 -5.73
CA GLY A 340 12.35 20.18 -4.86
C GLY A 340 12.44 18.71 -4.47
N VAL A 341 13.51 18.03 -4.86
CA VAL A 341 13.85 16.70 -4.32
C VAL A 341 14.45 16.90 -2.94
N LYS A 342 13.71 16.58 -1.88
CA LYS A 342 14.24 16.60 -0.54
C LYS A 342 14.99 15.30 -0.25
N GLY A 343 16.31 15.41 -0.02
CA GLY A 343 17.02 14.45 0.81
C GLY A 343 17.90 13.41 0.13
N PHE A 344 18.28 13.55 -1.13
CA PHE A 344 19.27 12.66 -1.74
C PHE A 344 20.59 13.38 -2.00
N GLY A 345 21.55 13.23 -1.08
CA GLY A 345 22.96 13.52 -1.35
C GLY A 345 23.69 12.20 -1.57
N GLY A 346 24.19 11.94 -2.78
CA GLY A 346 25.00 10.76 -3.06
C GLY A 346 24.97 10.32 -4.53
N VAL A 347 25.94 9.50 -4.90
CA VAL A 347 25.96 8.81 -6.19
C VAL A 347 25.08 7.55 -6.04
N ILE A 348 23.98 7.51 -6.78
CA ILE A 348 23.10 6.33 -6.80
C ILE A 348 23.31 5.62 -8.14
N GLY A 349 23.81 4.40 -8.08
CA GLY A 349 23.77 3.50 -9.23
C GLY A 349 22.37 2.89 -9.30
N VAL A 350 21.54 3.32 -10.24
CA VAL A 350 20.16 2.85 -10.33
C VAL A 350 19.94 2.16 -11.65
N THR A 351 19.49 0.92 -11.58
CA THR A 351 18.96 0.16 -12.71
C THR A 351 17.43 0.17 -12.74
N ASP A 352 16.79 0.72 -11.70
CA ASP A 352 15.36 0.62 -11.45
C ASP A 352 14.67 1.99 -11.40
N GLU A 353 13.34 1.97 -11.47
CA GLU A 353 12.48 3.13 -11.36
C GLU A 353 12.53 3.73 -9.95
N LEU A 354 12.89 4.99 -9.84
CA LEU A 354 12.78 5.75 -8.60
C LEU A 354 11.52 6.61 -8.66
N GLN A 355 10.59 6.33 -7.79
CA GLN A 355 9.42 7.17 -7.56
C GLN A 355 9.77 8.20 -6.48
N TYR A 356 9.66 9.48 -6.80
CA TYR A 356 9.87 10.56 -5.84
C TYR A 356 8.55 10.96 -5.21
N ASP A 357 8.54 11.05 -3.89
CA ASP A 357 7.46 11.71 -3.18
C ASP A 357 7.65 13.22 -3.34
N VAL A 358 6.89 13.81 -4.22
CA VAL A 358 6.84 15.25 -4.40
C VAL A 358 5.97 15.81 -3.31
N GLY A 359 6.60 16.44 -2.34
CA GLY A 359 5.92 17.05 -1.20
C GLY A 359 4.71 17.88 -1.63
N THR A 360 3.74 17.87 -0.79
CA THR A 360 2.45 18.58 -0.80
C THR A 360 2.49 19.95 -1.48
N GLY A 361 2.16 20.02 -2.76
CA GLY A 361 2.11 21.26 -3.52
C GLY A 361 1.83 21.08 -5.00
N LEU A 362 1.84 19.87 -5.49
CA LEU A 362 1.74 19.56 -6.91
C LEU A 362 0.36 19.03 -7.29
N THR A 363 -0.59 19.92 -7.38
CA THR A 363 -1.88 19.65 -8.00
C THR A 363 -2.16 20.67 -9.10
N GLU A 364 -1.18 20.94 -9.94
CA GLU A 364 -1.50 21.62 -11.19
C GLU A 364 -2.00 20.58 -12.18
N GLU A 365 -3.30 20.54 -12.32
CA GLU A 365 -3.99 19.75 -13.33
C GLU A 365 -4.25 20.63 -14.55
N LEU A 366 -3.85 20.17 -15.73
CA LEU A 366 -4.30 20.76 -16.98
C LEU A 366 -5.59 20.06 -17.43
N ILE A 367 -6.67 20.81 -17.43
CA ILE A 367 -8.00 20.30 -17.80
C ILE A 367 -8.39 20.80 -19.18
N PHE A 368 -8.68 19.87 -20.09
CA PHE A 368 -9.12 20.15 -21.44
C PHE A 368 -10.55 19.66 -21.68
N GLY A 369 -11.45 20.56 -22.00
CA GLY A 369 -12.73 20.22 -22.60
C GLY A 369 -12.57 19.96 -24.10
N LEU A 370 -13.11 18.85 -24.61
CA LEU A 370 -12.95 18.44 -26.01
C LEU A 370 -14.02 19.03 -26.95
N GLY A 371 -14.94 19.84 -26.43
CA GLY A 371 -16.03 20.42 -27.24
C GLY A 371 -17.08 19.42 -27.74
N GLY A 372 -16.93 18.15 -27.47
CA GLY A 372 -17.82 17.06 -27.85
C GLY A 372 -17.37 15.73 -27.27
N LYS A 373 -18.21 14.70 -27.40
CA LYS A 373 -17.91 13.35 -26.91
C LYS A 373 -17.14 12.56 -27.95
N THR A 374 -16.13 11.82 -27.50
CA THR A 374 -15.34 10.92 -28.35
C THR A 374 -14.91 9.69 -27.57
N SER A 375 -14.68 8.59 -28.26
CA SER A 375 -14.06 7.39 -27.69
C SER A 375 -12.54 7.34 -27.90
N ARG A 376 -11.99 8.25 -28.72
CA ARG A 376 -10.56 8.25 -29.08
C ARG A 376 -10.04 9.67 -29.28
N VAL A 377 -8.88 9.95 -28.72
CA VAL A 377 -8.09 11.15 -28.99
C VAL A 377 -6.67 10.75 -29.35
N ASP A 378 -6.19 11.22 -30.50
CA ASP A 378 -4.78 11.14 -30.87
C ASP A 378 -4.09 12.42 -30.41
N THR A 379 -3.10 12.32 -29.55
CA THR A 379 -2.38 13.45 -28.99
C THR A 379 -0.88 13.33 -29.25
N ARG A 380 -0.25 14.45 -29.45
CA ARG A 380 1.20 14.59 -29.46
C ARG A 380 1.62 15.37 -28.23
N LEU A 381 2.42 14.77 -27.39
CA LEU A 381 2.94 15.37 -26.18
C LEU A 381 4.45 15.54 -26.31
N ASP A 382 4.91 16.78 -26.21
CA ASP A 382 6.32 17.12 -26.13
C ASP A 382 6.64 17.40 -24.66
N LEU A 383 7.26 16.44 -23.97
CA LEU A 383 7.74 16.59 -22.60
C LEU A 383 9.18 17.08 -22.62
N PHE A 384 9.47 18.12 -21.87
CA PHE A 384 10.79 18.72 -21.81
C PHE A 384 11.21 18.98 -20.36
N MET A 385 12.39 18.54 -19.98
CA MET A 385 12.98 18.81 -18.67
C MET A 385 14.06 19.86 -18.77
N ARG A 386 14.07 20.83 -17.86
CA ARG A 386 14.88 22.03 -17.97
C ARG A 386 16.28 21.92 -17.37
N GLU A 387 16.56 21.03 -16.43
CA GLU A 387 17.86 20.97 -15.77
C GLU A 387 18.36 19.55 -15.44
N GLY A 388 19.67 19.35 -15.58
CA GLY A 388 20.44 18.23 -15.07
C GLY A 388 21.18 17.44 -16.13
N ALA A 389 22.47 17.24 -15.91
CA ALA A 389 23.32 16.42 -16.77
C ALA A 389 23.07 14.93 -16.50
N PHE A 390 21.96 14.39 -17.00
CA PHE A 390 21.66 12.96 -16.91
C PHE A 390 21.78 12.30 -18.29
N ASN A 391 22.32 11.10 -18.33
CA ASN A 391 22.55 10.39 -19.56
C ASN A 391 21.30 9.68 -20.13
N SER A 392 20.30 9.41 -19.32
CA SER A 392 18.96 8.97 -19.76
C SER A 392 17.97 9.06 -18.61
N PHE A 393 16.78 9.56 -18.88
CA PHE A 393 15.67 9.60 -17.93
C PHE A 393 14.35 9.48 -18.71
N ALA A 394 13.32 9.07 -18.01
CA ALA A 394 11.95 9.04 -18.50
C ALA A 394 11.06 9.90 -17.61
N GLU A 395 10.15 10.61 -18.21
CA GLU A 395 9.13 11.38 -17.52
C GLU A 395 7.77 10.76 -17.76
N ARG A 396 6.91 10.88 -16.77
CA ARG A 396 5.55 10.37 -16.84
C ARG A 396 4.53 11.49 -16.65
N ALA A 397 3.49 11.41 -17.43
CA ALA A 397 2.26 12.16 -17.22
C ALA A 397 1.09 11.20 -17.14
N GLN A 398 0.25 11.36 -16.14
CA GLN A 398 -1.03 10.67 -16.10
C GLN A 398 -2.05 11.47 -16.91
N VAL A 399 -2.75 10.81 -17.81
CA VAL A 399 -3.87 11.40 -18.54
C VAL A 399 -5.12 10.64 -18.18
N GLU A 400 -6.08 11.35 -17.62
CA GLU A 400 -7.38 10.81 -17.29
C GLU A 400 -8.43 11.31 -18.26
N MET A 401 -9.26 10.40 -18.73
CA MET A 401 -10.38 10.67 -19.61
C MET A 401 -11.67 10.73 -18.78
N PHE A 402 -12.41 11.80 -18.93
CA PHE A 402 -13.65 12.00 -18.17
C PHE A 402 -14.85 12.21 -19.08
N LYS A 403 -15.99 11.66 -18.64
CA LYS A 403 -17.29 11.89 -19.24
C LYS A 403 -18.09 12.88 -18.41
N THR A 404 -18.54 13.95 -19.06
CA THR A 404 -19.40 14.95 -18.45
C THR A 404 -20.87 14.62 -18.70
N THR A 405 -21.69 14.70 -17.66
CA THR A 405 -23.13 14.40 -17.74
C THR A 405 -24.04 15.62 -17.68
N THR A 406 -23.63 16.76 -17.10
CA THR A 406 -24.39 18.03 -17.05
C THR A 406 -23.49 19.26 -16.83
N THR A 407 -24.01 20.48 -17.00
CA THR A 407 -23.22 21.70 -17.22
C THR A 407 -23.34 22.80 -16.17
N ALA A 408 -23.02 22.58 -14.90
CA ALA A 408 -22.74 23.68 -13.95
C ALA A 408 -21.89 23.22 -12.77
N GLY A 409 -20.72 23.82 -12.58
CA GLY A 409 -19.73 23.46 -11.55
C GLY A 409 -18.63 22.51 -12.07
N ASP A 410 -17.55 22.38 -11.33
CA ASP A 410 -16.40 21.55 -11.68
C ASP A 410 -16.27 20.42 -10.65
N ILE A 411 -16.97 19.32 -10.90
CA ILE A 411 -16.99 18.13 -10.04
C ILE A 411 -16.36 16.96 -10.78
N LEU A 412 -15.27 16.44 -10.24
CA LEU A 412 -14.56 15.30 -10.80
C LEU A 412 -14.54 14.15 -9.81
N SER A 413 -14.71 12.94 -10.33
CA SER A 413 -14.57 11.70 -9.58
C SER A 413 -13.65 10.74 -10.31
N ARG A 414 -12.71 10.14 -9.58
CA ARG A 414 -11.80 9.12 -10.11
C ARG A 414 -11.56 8.03 -9.08
N GLN A 415 -11.18 6.85 -9.54
CA GLN A 415 -10.69 5.79 -8.67
C GLN A 415 -9.17 5.84 -8.59
N GLN A 416 -8.62 5.66 -7.40
CA GLN A 416 -7.18 5.50 -7.20
C GLN A 416 -6.78 4.03 -7.42
N THR A 417 -5.52 3.77 -7.70
CA THR A 417 -5.03 2.39 -7.84
C THR A 417 -4.28 1.99 -6.58
N ALA A 418 -4.69 0.85 -5.99
CA ALA A 418 -3.95 0.18 -4.94
C ALA A 418 -3.36 -1.11 -5.47
N THR A 419 -2.13 -1.44 -5.07
CA THR A 419 -1.48 -2.70 -5.44
C THR A 419 -1.32 -3.58 -4.20
N LEU A 420 -1.84 -4.79 -4.30
CA LEU A 420 -1.66 -5.85 -3.31
C LEU A 420 -0.60 -6.81 -3.82
N THR A 421 0.54 -6.86 -3.16
CA THR A 421 1.66 -7.73 -3.49
C THR A 421 1.79 -8.83 -2.45
N ALA A 422 1.66 -10.09 -2.84
CA ALA A 422 1.99 -11.21 -1.99
C ALA A 422 3.51 -11.39 -1.93
N ASN A 423 4.06 -11.56 -0.72
CA ASN A 423 5.50 -11.68 -0.54
C ASN A 423 5.98 -13.10 -0.84
N ASP A 424 7.15 -13.21 -1.43
CA ASP A 424 7.81 -14.49 -1.66
C ASP A 424 8.16 -15.17 -0.33
N ALA A 425 8.12 -16.50 -0.34
CA ALA A 425 8.47 -17.30 0.81
C ALA A 425 9.22 -18.58 0.37
N THR A 426 9.95 -19.17 1.30
CA THR A 426 10.69 -20.40 1.05
C THR A 426 10.51 -21.37 2.21
N ARG A 427 10.43 -22.65 1.92
CA ARG A 427 10.48 -23.73 2.91
C ARG A 427 11.17 -24.97 2.35
N VAL A 428 11.58 -25.84 3.23
CA VAL A 428 12.08 -27.15 2.86
C VAL A 428 10.90 -28.12 2.67
N TYR A 429 11.04 -29.09 1.78
CA TYR A 429 10.07 -30.16 1.59
C TYR A 429 9.74 -30.84 2.92
N GLY A 430 8.46 -31.05 3.16
CA GLY A 430 7.96 -31.67 4.37
C GLY A 430 7.84 -30.76 5.59
N ASP A 431 8.32 -29.53 5.52
CA ASP A 431 8.09 -28.56 6.59
C ASP A 431 6.71 -27.88 6.41
N VAL A 432 6.17 -27.32 7.47
CA VAL A 432 4.95 -26.51 7.42
C VAL A 432 5.20 -25.21 6.63
N ASN A 433 4.17 -24.70 5.97
CA ASN A 433 4.30 -23.42 5.30
C ASN A 433 4.62 -22.32 6.33
N PRO A 434 5.53 -21.39 6.02
CA PRO A 434 5.74 -20.21 6.84
C PRO A 434 4.48 -19.33 6.85
N THR A 435 4.40 -18.40 7.77
CA THR A 435 3.38 -17.36 7.73
C THR A 435 3.53 -16.57 6.43
N LEU A 436 2.50 -16.63 5.59
CA LEU A 436 2.45 -15.90 4.33
C LEU A 436 1.94 -14.49 4.59
N THR A 437 2.55 -13.52 3.95
CA THR A 437 2.22 -12.11 4.10
C THR A 437 1.97 -11.45 2.76
N ALA A 438 1.16 -10.40 2.76
CA ALA A 438 0.99 -9.52 1.62
C ALA A 438 1.10 -8.07 2.08
N THR A 439 1.54 -7.21 1.18
CA THR A 439 1.66 -5.78 1.40
C THR A 439 0.73 -5.02 0.47
N MET A 440 0.17 -3.93 0.99
CA MET A 440 -0.65 -2.99 0.22
C MET A 440 0.17 -1.74 -0.06
N SER A 441 0.21 -1.30 -1.31
CA SER A 441 0.86 -0.06 -1.74
C SER A 441 -0.07 0.76 -2.63
N GLY A 442 0.28 2.01 -2.91
CA GLY A 442 -0.57 2.92 -3.67
C GLY A 442 -1.74 3.48 -2.85
N ILE A 443 -1.75 3.26 -1.54
CA ILE A 443 -2.72 3.88 -0.62
C ILE A 443 -2.22 5.29 -0.32
N ASN A 444 -3.09 6.29 -0.44
CA ASN A 444 -2.72 7.64 -0.06
C ASN A 444 -2.42 7.75 1.45
N ALA A 445 -1.65 8.76 1.82
CA ALA A 445 -1.19 8.93 3.21
C ALA A 445 -2.35 9.14 4.20
N ILE A 446 -3.44 9.73 3.76
CA ILE A 446 -4.63 9.99 4.59
C ILE A 446 -5.35 8.69 4.91
N ASP A 447 -5.63 7.86 3.91
CA ASP A 447 -6.28 6.56 4.11
C ASP A 447 -5.40 5.60 4.92
N ALA A 448 -4.08 5.64 4.70
CA ALA A 448 -3.13 4.88 5.51
C ALA A 448 -3.17 5.32 6.98
N TYR A 449 -3.21 6.63 7.23
CA TYR A 449 -3.35 7.17 8.58
C TYR A 449 -4.69 6.77 9.22
N VAL A 450 -5.81 6.93 8.52
CA VAL A 450 -7.14 6.53 9.02
C VAL A 450 -7.18 5.03 9.33
N ASN A 451 -6.63 4.19 8.45
CA ASN A 451 -6.55 2.75 8.69
C ASN A 451 -5.68 2.41 9.92
N SER A 452 -4.62 3.18 10.19
CA SER A 452 -3.80 3.00 11.39
C SER A 452 -4.54 3.30 12.69
N GLN A 453 -5.59 4.13 12.64
CA GLN A 453 -6.40 4.48 13.82
C GLN A 453 -7.50 3.43 14.11
N PHE A 454 -8.08 2.84 13.07
CA PHE A 454 -9.27 1.99 13.22
C PHE A 454 -9.07 0.56 12.72
N ASN A 455 -8.09 0.32 11.84
CA ASN A 455 -7.80 -0.98 11.21
C ASN A 455 -9.04 -1.61 10.52
N ASP A 456 -9.91 -0.76 9.96
CA ASP A 456 -11.19 -1.15 9.38
C ASP A 456 -11.32 -0.83 7.88
N LEU A 457 -10.37 -0.09 7.32
CA LEU A 457 -10.42 0.32 5.93
C LEU A 457 -10.02 -0.83 4.99
N TYR A 458 -8.89 -1.46 5.26
CA TYR A 458 -8.41 -2.62 4.50
C TYR A 458 -7.48 -3.50 5.34
N GLN A 459 -7.44 -4.79 5.00
CA GLN A 459 -6.49 -5.76 5.54
C GLN A 459 -5.91 -6.58 4.39
N ALA A 460 -4.60 -6.81 4.41
CA ALA A 460 -3.91 -7.63 3.43
C ALA A 460 -3.49 -8.96 4.07
N THR A 461 -3.85 -10.06 3.44
CA THR A 461 -3.47 -11.42 3.83
C THR A 461 -2.96 -12.18 2.62
N ALA A 462 -2.31 -13.31 2.82
CA ALA A 462 -1.84 -14.13 1.73
C ALA A 462 -2.13 -15.61 2.00
N SER A 463 -2.34 -16.37 0.94
CA SER A 463 -2.59 -17.80 0.99
C SER A 463 -1.93 -18.52 -0.19
N THR A 464 -1.76 -19.82 -0.06
CA THR A 464 -1.27 -20.68 -1.15
C THR A 464 -2.03 -22.00 -1.13
N THR A 465 -2.12 -22.65 -2.28
CA THR A 465 -2.64 -24.02 -2.38
C THR A 465 -1.61 -25.09 -1.99
N ALA A 466 -0.32 -24.69 -1.86
CA ALA A 466 0.71 -25.63 -1.43
C ALA A 466 0.48 -26.09 0.01
N THR A 467 0.54 -27.39 0.22
CA THR A 467 0.47 -28.05 1.53
C THR A 467 1.85 -28.52 1.98
N GLN A 468 1.98 -28.96 3.22
CA GLN A 468 3.21 -29.56 3.73
C GLN A 468 3.74 -30.71 2.82
N ALA A 469 2.83 -31.47 2.21
CA ALA A 469 3.15 -32.59 1.33
C ALA A 469 3.48 -32.18 -0.11
N SER A 470 3.34 -30.91 -0.46
CA SER A 470 3.65 -30.44 -1.84
C SER A 470 5.12 -30.67 -2.18
N ASN A 471 5.37 -31.19 -3.39
CA ASN A 471 6.69 -31.49 -3.90
C ASN A 471 7.59 -30.24 -4.04
N VAL A 472 8.86 -30.47 -4.23
CA VAL A 472 9.83 -29.43 -4.61
C VAL A 472 9.36 -28.71 -5.88
N GLY A 473 9.37 -27.38 -5.83
CA GLY A 473 8.87 -26.53 -6.91
C GLY A 473 8.47 -25.15 -6.45
N GLN A 474 7.86 -24.40 -7.35
CA GLN A 474 7.31 -23.08 -7.07
C GLN A 474 5.77 -23.13 -7.10
N TYR A 475 5.16 -22.52 -6.12
CA TYR A 475 3.70 -22.43 -5.96
C TYR A 475 3.30 -20.98 -5.81
N ALA A 476 2.21 -20.59 -6.41
CA ALA A 476 1.72 -19.22 -6.26
C ALA A 476 1.32 -18.92 -4.80
N ILE A 477 1.68 -17.74 -4.35
CA ILE A 477 1.13 -17.13 -3.14
C ILE A 477 0.19 -16.04 -3.62
N THR A 478 -1.10 -16.19 -3.35
CA THR A 478 -2.12 -15.23 -3.78
C THR A 478 -2.43 -14.27 -2.64
N GLY A 479 -2.34 -12.98 -2.93
CA GLY A 479 -2.74 -11.93 -2.02
C GLY A 479 -4.27 -11.81 -1.93
N ASN A 480 -4.80 -11.73 -0.72
CA ASN A 480 -6.20 -11.46 -0.44
C ASN A 480 -6.32 -10.15 0.33
N ALA A 481 -7.21 -9.28 -0.12
CA ALA A 481 -7.54 -8.07 0.58
C ALA A 481 -9.02 -8.12 1.00
N ASN A 482 -9.26 -7.92 2.28
CA ASN A 482 -10.56 -7.56 2.79
C ASN A 482 -10.57 -6.04 2.92
N GLY A 483 -11.44 -5.40 2.18
CA GLY A 483 -11.63 -3.95 2.24
C GLY A 483 -13.07 -3.60 2.54
N SER A 484 -13.29 -2.47 3.19
CA SER A 484 -14.61 -1.90 3.37
C SER A 484 -15.23 -1.55 2.01
N GLU A 485 -16.54 -1.38 1.95
CA GLU A 485 -17.21 -0.87 0.75
C GLU A 485 -16.59 0.47 0.30
N TYR A 486 -16.30 1.33 1.26
CA TYR A 486 -15.60 2.59 1.07
C TYR A 486 -14.24 2.39 0.37
N PHE A 487 -13.43 1.40 0.78
CA PHE A 487 -12.16 1.10 0.14
C PHE A 487 -12.35 0.70 -1.33
N SER A 488 -13.29 -0.18 -1.61
CA SER A 488 -13.55 -0.67 -2.97
C SER A 488 -14.09 0.41 -3.92
N GLN A 489 -14.79 1.40 -3.38
CA GLN A 489 -15.25 2.55 -4.15
C GLN A 489 -14.09 3.50 -4.53
N ARG A 490 -13.11 3.66 -3.65
CA ARG A 490 -11.98 4.58 -3.83
C ARG A 490 -10.83 3.98 -4.62
N TYR A 491 -10.60 2.68 -4.48
CA TYR A 491 -9.42 2.02 -5.04
C TYR A 491 -9.77 0.92 -6.03
N GLN A 492 -9.12 0.95 -7.17
CA GLN A 492 -8.99 -0.18 -8.07
C GLN A 492 -7.84 -1.05 -7.56
N LEU A 493 -8.14 -2.31 -7.22
CA LEU A 493 -7.14 -3.20 -6.66
C LEU A 493 -6.44 -4.01 -7.76
N VAL A 494 -5.15 -3.78 -7.91
CA VAL A 494 -4.24 -4.59 -8.73
C VAL A 494 -3.58 -5.64 -7.83
N ARG A 495 -3.52 -6.90 -8.27
CA ARG A 495 -2.91 -8.00 -7.51
C ARG A 495 -1.63 -8.46 -8.18
N GLN A 496 -0.61 -8.71 -7.37
CA GLN A 496 0.65 -9.31 -7.76
C GLN A 496 0.89 -10.52 -6.88
N ASP A 497 0.96 -11.69 -7.51
CA ASP A 497 1.20 -12.94 -6.81
C ASP A 497 2.69 -13.07 -6.45
N GLY A 498 2.94 -13.62 -5.27
CA GLY A 498 4.25 -14.07 -4.82
C GLY A 498 4.47 -15.55 -5.11
N LYS A 499 5.62 -16.07 -4.72
CA LYS A 499 6.03 -17.46 -4.94
C LYS A 499 6.46 -18.11 -3.63
N LEU A 500 5.87 -19.26 -3.32
CA LEU A 500 6.41 -20.18 -2.33
C LEU A 500 7.37 -21.16 -3.03
N THR A 501 8.64 -21.06 -2.70
CA THR A 501 9.66 -22.00 -3.19
C THR A 501 9.83 -23.14 -2.18
N VAL A 502 9.49 -24.34 -2.60
CA VAL A 502 9.77 -25.58 -1.84
C VAL A 502 11.11 -26.11 -2.28
N THR A 503 12.09 -26.14 -1.39
CA THR A 503 13.43 -26.64 -1.64
C THR A 503 13.58 -28.10 -1.18
N PRO A 504 14.52 -28.87 -1.74
CA PRO A 504 14.73 -30.25 -1.31
C PRO A 504 15.10 -30.37 0.17
N ALA A 505 14.60 -31.42 0.82
CA ALA A 505 15.04 -31.81 2.14
C ALA A 505 16.36 -32.56 2.07
N GLN A 506 17.17 -32.46 3.10
CA GLN A 506 18.41 -33.25 3.19
C GLN A 506 18.09 -34.68 3.65
N LEU A 507 18.50 -35.67 2.89
CA LEU A 507 18.44 -37.08 3.24
C LEU A 507 19.86 -37.59 3.49
N ILE A 508 20.10 -38.16 4.65
CA ILE A 508 21.40 -38.71 5.01
C ILE A 508 21.28 -40.24 5.01
N VAL A 509 22.12 -40.87 4.21
CA VAL A 509 22.25 -42.32 4.16
C VAL A 509 23.60 -42.68 4.74
N SER A 510 23.60 -43.46 5.82
CA SER A 510 24.81 -43.95 6.51
C SER A 510 24.95 -45.47 6.31
N ALA A 511 26.02 -45.92 5.68
CA ALA A 511 26.29 -47.35 5.51
C ALA A 511 26.53 -48.02 6.87
N ASP A 512 26.00 -49.21 7.04
CA ASP A 512 26.30 -50.05 8.21
C ASP A 512 27.67 -50.72 8.03
N ALA A 513 28.50 -50.74 9.08
CA ALA A 513 29.71 -51.52 9.10
C ALA A 513 29.39 -53.00 8.91
N LYS A 514 30.19 -53.72 8.13
CA LYS A 514 30.07 -55.15 7.88
C LYS A 514 31.38 -55.83 8.17
N THR A 515 31.29 -57.13 8.47
CA THR A 515 32.46 -58.00 8.67
C THR A 515 32.24 -59.32 7.98
N LYS A 516 33.27 -59.87 7.36
CA LYS A 516 33.32 -61.25 6.85
C LYS A 516 34.65 -61.87 7.19
N VAL A 517 34.70 -63.17 7.14
CA VAL A 517 35.95 -63.91 7.22
C VAL A 517 36.54 -64.03 5.81
N TYR A 518 37.86 -64.00 5.68
CA TYR A 518 38.59 -64.23 4.43
C TYR A 518 38.07 -65.47 3.75
N GLY A 519 37.77 -65.32 2.45
CA GLY A 519 37.27 -66.42 1.62
C GLY A 519 35.75 -66.63 1.65
N ASP A 520 35.01 -65.96 2.55
CA ASP A 520 33.57 -66.04 2.55
C ASP A 520 32.96 -65.06 1.53
N ALA A 521 31.69 -65.27 1.15
CA ALA A 521 30.96 -64.38 0.30
C ALA A 521 30.68 -63.00 1.03
N ASP A 522 30.55 -61.94 0.26
CA ASP A 522 30.20 -60.66 0.79
C ASP A 522 28.82 -60.68 1.46
N PRO A 523 28.70 -60.11 2.64
CA PRO A 523 27.39 -59.91 3.26
C PRO A 523 26.61 -58.84 2.48
N THR A 524 25.30 -58.90 2.53
CA THR A 524 24.44 -57.84 2.00
C THR A 524 24.78 -56.53 2.69
N LEU A 525 25.11 -55.50 1.91
CA LEU A 525 25.37 -54.17 2.40
C LEU A 525 24.03 -53.50 2.78
N THR A 526 23.97 -52.93 3.96
CA THR A 526 22.78 -52.24 4.49
C THR A 526 23.12 -50.84 4.94
N TYR A 527 22.12 -50.02 5.12
CA TYR A 527 22.29 -48.64 5.50
C TYR A 527 21.13 -48.16 6.41
N GLN A 528 21.36 -47.08 7.14
CA GLN A 528 20.37 -46.33 7.89
C GLN A 528 20.06 -45.05 7.12
N VAL A 529 18.80 -44.58 7.22
CA VAL A 529 18.32 -43.35 6.59
C VAL A 529 17.78 -42.42 7.63
N SER A 530 18.18 -41.15 7.56
CA SER A 530 17.62 -40.08 8.37
C SER A 530 17.24 -38.85 7.53
N GLY A 531 16.28 -38.06 7.99
CA GLY A 531 15.84 -36.88 7.25
C GLY A 531 14.60 -37.09 6.37
N LEU A 532 14.00 -38.30 6.40
CA LEU A 532 12.73 -38.56 5.71
C LEU A 532 11.62 -37.62 6.24
N LYS A 533 10.80 -37.13 5.35
CA LYS A 533 9.68 -36.20 5.60
C LYS A 533 8.34 -36.82 5.17
N ASN A 534 7.22 -36.25 5.62
CA ASN A 534 5.85 -36.58 5.18
C ASN A 534 5.48 -38.09 5.19
N SER A 535 6.06 -38.87 6.07
CA SER A 535 5.88 -40.33 6.09
C SER A 535 6.48 -41.03 4.86
N ASP A 536 7.40 -40.40 4.13
CA ASP A 536 8.16 -41.05 3.08
C ASP A 536 8.98 -42.22 3.63
N THR A 537 9.18 -43.27 2.84
CA THR A 537 9.98 -44.42 3.21
C THR A 537 11.26 -44.46 2.41
N ALA A 538 12.30 -45.08 2.97
CA ALA A 538 13.57 -45.27 2.24
C ALA A 538 13.37 -45.94 0.90
N ALA A 539 12.54 -46.99 0.82
CA ALA A 539 12.23 -47.69 -0.42
C ALA A 539 11.42 -46.83 -1.41
N GLY A 540 10.67 -45.82 -0.94
CA GLY A 540 9.92 -44.90 -1.78
C GLY A 540 10.77 -43.78 -2.40
N VAL A 541 11.91 -43.44 -1.79
CA VAL A 541 12.74 -42.30 -2.21
C VAL A 541 14.13 -42.68 -2.75
N LEU A 542 14.60 -43.93 -2.45
CA LEU A 542 15.88 -44.42 -2.85
C LEU A 542 15.75 -45.62 -3.80
N SER A 543 16.64 -45.73 -4.73
CA SER A 543 16.76 -46.89 -5.63
C SER A 543 18.23 -47.24 -5.86
N GLY A 544 18.50 -48.52 -6.23
CA GLY A 544 19.86 -49.03 -6.43
C GLY A 544 20.44 -49.62 -5.15
N ASN A 545 21.73 -49.96 -5.19
CA ASN A 545 22.44 -50.67 -4.14
C ASN A 545 23.75 -49.98 -3.79
N LEU A 546 24.19 -50.19 -2.54
CA LEU A 546 25.54 -49.85 -2.13
C LEU A 546 26.57 -50.69 -2.89
N GLY A 547 27.73 -50.11 -3.09
CA GLY A 547 28.91 -50.81 -3.57
C GLY A 547 30.01 -50.84 -2.52
N ARG A 548 31.13 -51.49 -2.81
CA ARG A 548 32.33 -51.41 -1.99
C ARG A 548 33.61 -51.32 -2.83
N VAL A 549 34.68 -50.89 -2.22
CA VAL A 549 36.01 -50.98 -2.80
C VAL A 549 36.34 -52.45 -3.03
N ALA A 550 36.85 -52.75 -4.23
CA ALA A 550 37.23 -54.10 -4.59
C ALA A 550 38.45 -54.56 -3.78
N GLY A 551 38.44 -55.82 -3.40
CA GLY A 551 39.54 -56.49 -2.67
C GLY A 551 38.99 -57.59 -1.80
N GLU A 552 39.86 -58.64 -1.60
CA GLU A 552 39.50 -59.86 -0.88
C GLU A 552 40.52 -60.25 0.21
N ASN A 553 41.62 -59.50 0.31
CA ASN A 553 42.59 -59.73 1.35
C ASN A 553 42.11 -59.27 2.70
N VAL A 554 42.70 -59.72 3.78
CA VAL A 554 42.42 -59.20 5.14
C VAL A 554 42.71 -57.73 5.19
N GLY A 555 41.70 -56.94 5.68
CA GLY A 555 41.76 -55.46 5.70
C GLY A 555 40.41 -54.81 5.74
N ASN A 556 40.39 -53.48 5.66
CA ASN A 556 39.18 -52.68 5.60
C ASN A 556 38.95 -52.21 4.16
N TYR A 557 37.72 -52.33 3.69
CA TYR A 557 37.28 -51.93 2.36
C TYR A 557 36.08 -50.99 2.48
N GLY A 558 36.24 -49.73 2.06
CA GLY A 558 35.21 -48.75 2.15
C GLY A 558 33.92 -49.18 1.45
N ILE A 559 32.79 -49.07 2.16
CA ILE A 559 31.46 -49.22 1.59
C ILE A 559 31.08 -47.87 0.96
N LEU A 560 30.82 -47.88 -0.32
CA LEU A 560 30.58 -46.71 -1.17
C LEU A 560 29.10 -46.62 -1.49
N GLN A 561 28.65 -45.41 -1.85
CA GLN A 561 27.30 -45.17 -2.34
C GLN A 561 26.92 -46.11 -3.49
N GLY A 562 27.89 -46.42 -4.37
CA GLY A 562 27.66 -47.30 -5.52
C GLY A 562 26.61 -46.79 -6.48
N GLY A 563 25.62 -47.63 -6.76
CA GLY A 563 24.46 -47.26 -7.59
C GLY A 563 23.26 -46.74 -6.81
N LEU A 564 23.38 -46.54 -5.47
CA LEU A 564 22.29 -46.01 -4.66
C LEU A 564 22.06 -44.54 -4.96
N GLY A 565 20.84 -44.16 -5.33
CA GLY A 565 20.49 -42.81 -5.69
C GLY A 565 19.04 -42.45 -5.34
N LEU A 566 18.71 -41.19 -5.52
CA LEU A 566 17.33 -40.68 -5.34
C LEU A 566 16.49 -40.99 -6.59
N ASN A 567 15.24 -41.34 -6.40
CA ASN A 567 14.22 -41.46 -7.44
C ASN A 567 13.23 -40.31 -7.43
N THR A 568 13.48 -39.29 -6.63
CA THR A 568 12.62 -38.09 -6.44
C THR A 568 13.48 -36.84 -6.32
N ALA A 569 12.95 -35.71 -6.76
CA ALA A 569 13.57 -34.40 -6.60
C ALA A 569 13.32 -33.76 -5.20
N ASN A 570 12.53 -34.42 -4.35
CA ASN A 570 12.16 -33.87 -3.04
C ASN A 570 13.28 -33.87 -2.02
N TYR A 571 14.39 -34.57 -2.33
CA TYR A 571 15.52 -34.68 -1.43
C TYR A 571 16.85 -34.36 -2.14
N THR A 572 17.83 -33.98 -1.32
CA THR A 572 19.25 -34.01 -1.67
C THR A 572 19.91 -35.10 -0.86
N LEU A 573 20.67 -35.97 -1.50
CA LEU A 573 21.33 -37.13 -0.86
C LEU A 573 22.69 -36.72 -0.30
N SER A 574 22.92 -37.00 0.97
CA SER A 574 24.22 -36.99 1.62
C SER A 574 24.55 -38.41 2.03
N TYR A 575 25.68 -38.91 1.57
CA TYR A 575 26.13 -40.29 1.86
C TYR A 575 27.27 -40.27 2.88
N VAL A 576 27.18 -41.14 3.89
CA VAL A 576 28.23 -41.42 4.87
C VAL A 576 28.65 -42.87 4.72
N GLY A 577 29.88 -43.07 4.28
CA GLY A 577 30.44 -44.40 4.11
C GLY A 577 30.81 -45.09 5.42
N ASN A 578 31.08 -46.37 5.33
CA ASN A 578 31.61 -47.22 6.41
C ASN A 578 32.49 -48.30 5.80
N ASP A 579 32.97 -49.27 6.58
CA ASP A 579 33.88 -50.29 6.11
C ASP A 579 33.27 -51.71 6.17
N LEU A 580 33.58 -52.52 5.15
CA LEU A 580 33.57 -53.96 5.24
C LEU A 580 34.95 -54.43 5.72
N ARG A 581 34.99 -54.98 6.94
CA ARG A 581 36.22 -55.58 7.49
C ARG A 581 36.33 -57.05 7.12
N ILE A 582 37.42 -57.43 6.44
CA ILE A 582 37.75 -58.82 6.19
C ILE A 582 38.74 -59.30 7.27
N THR A 583 38.33 -60.27 8.06
CA THR A 583 39.10 -60.83 9.16
C THR A 583 39.83 -62.13 8.67
N PRO A 584 40.91 -62.46 9.31
CA PRO A 584 41.62 -63.75 8.96
C PRO A 584 40.70 -64.94 9.10
N ALA A 585 40.83 -65.87 8.17
CA ALA A 585 40.30 -67.26 8.31
C ALA A 585 41.12 -68.06 9.30
N GLN A 586 40.44 -68.90 10.05
CA GLN A 586 41.10 -69.78 10.95
C GLN A 586 41.77 -70.93 10.13
N LEU A 587 43.07 -71.11 10.33
CA LEU A 587 43.85 -72.20 9.78
C LEU A 587 44.14 -73.18 10.88
N ASN A 588 43.83 -74.43 10.62
CA ASN A 588 44.14 -75.49 11.54
C ASN A 588 45.26 -76.39 10.91
N VAL A 589 46.36 -76.50 11.64
CA VAL A 589 47.50 -77.29 11.23
C VAL A 589 47.66 -78.42 12.24
N ILE A 590 47.58 -79.65 11.73
CA ILE A 590 47.71 -80.88 12.54
C ILE A 590 48.90 -81.63 12.07
N ALA A 591 49.88 -81.87 12.92
CA ALA A 591 51.04 -82.69 12.59
C ALA A 591 50.63 -84.13 12.49
N ASP A 592 51.19 -84.81 11.45
CA ASP A 592 50.98 -86.25 11.28
C ASP A 592 51.85 -87.02 12.27
N ALA A 593 51.25 -88.00 12.93
CA ALA A 593 52.03 -88.94 13.74
C ALA A 593 53.06 -89.74 12.88
N LYS A 594 54.27 -89.74 13.30
CA LYS A 594 55.34 -90.51 12.66
C LYS A 594 55.94 -91.47 13.65
N THR A 595 56.40 -92.62 13.09
CA THR A 595 57.12 -93.65 13.86
C THR A 595 58.41 -93.92 13.15
N LYS A 596 59.45 -94.25 13.91
CA LYS A 596 60.71 -94.76 13.40
C LYS A 596 61.22 -95.92 14.29
N VAL A 597 62.07 -96.78 13.71
CA VAL A 597 62.79 -97.81 14.46
C VAL A 597 64.07 -97.19 15.06
N TYR A 598 64.47 -97.64 16.25
CA TYR A 598 65.69 -97.16 16.89
C TYR A 598 66.91 -97.32 15.98
N GLY A 599 67.67 -96.23 15.76
CA GLY A 599 68.85 -96.20 14.89
C GLY A 599 68.56 -95.66 13.48
N ASP A 600 67.32 -95.59 13.01
CA ASP A 600 66.99 -95.04 11.70
C ASP A 600 67.05 -93.53 11.64
N LEU A 601 67.16 -92.96 10.46
CA LEU A 601 67.04 -91.54 10.24
C LEU A 601 65.58 -91.09 10.58
N ASP A 602 65.44 -89.86 11.08
CA ASP A 602 64.12 -89.28 11.31
C ASP A 602 63.33 -89.22 10.03
N PRO A 603 62.07 -89.71 9.98
CA PRO A 603 61.20 -89.52 8.81
C PRO A 603 60.88 -88.07 8.58
N ALA A 604 60.68 -87.68 7.35
CA ALA A 604 60.23 -86.37 7.00
C ALA A 604 58.91 -86.08 7.79
N LEU A 605 58.91 -85.00 8.57
CA LEU A 605 57.72 -84.56 9.25
C LEU A 605 56.74 -83.95 8.23
N THR A 606 55.51 -84.38 8.32
CA THR A 606 54.41 -83.90 7.48
C THR A 606 53.25 -83.37 8.37
N TYR A 607 52.45 -82.62 7.79
CA TYR A 607 51.27 -82.02 8.47
C TYR A 607 50.08 -81.98 7.52
N GLN A 608 48.89 -81.90 8.07
CA GLN A 608 47.65 -81.65 7.38
C GLN A 608 47.20 -80.26 7.69
N VAL A 609 46.71 -79.53 6.71
CA VAL A 609 46.19 -78.20 6.83
C VAL A 609 44.72 -78.22 6.42
N SER A 610 43.91 -77.66 7.27
CA SER A 610 42.50 -77.43 6.96
C SER A 610 42.10 -75.99 7.26
N GLY A 611 41.06 -75.46 6.61
CA GLY A 611 40.62 -74.07 6.72
C GLY A 611 41.17 -73.13 5.65
N LEU A 612 41.98 -73.67 4.72
CA LEU A 612 42.43 -72.92 3.54
C LEU A 612 41.19 -72.41 2.76
N LYS A 613 41.24 -71.17 2.27
CA LYS A 613 40.14 -70.49 1.53
C LYS A 613 40.66 -70.11 0.13
N ARG A 614 39.74 -69.87 -0.81
CA ARG A 614 39.98 -69.30 -2.15
C ARG A 614 41.05 -70.01 -2.99
N GLY A 615 41.33 -71.26 -2.72
CA GLY A 615 42.38 -72.01 -3.41
C GLY A 615 43.79 -71.75 -2.89
N ASP A 616 43.97 -71.17 -1.73
CA ASP A 616 45.25 -71.04 -1.06
C ASP A 616 45.87 -72.44 -0.84
N THR A 617 47.18 -72.53 -0.88
CA THR A 617 47.91 -73.76 -0.67
C THR A 617 48.76 -73.68 0.59
N ALA A 618 49.04 -74.82 1.24
CA ALA A 618 49.86 -74.90 2.43
C ALA A 618 51.32 -74.50 2.24
N GLY A 619 51.71 -74.28 1.01
CA GLY A 619 53.09 -73.96 0.65
C GLY A 619 53.29 -72.57 0.04
N ALA A 620 52.30 -71.64 0.15
CA ALA A 620 52.41 -70.31 -0.41
C ALA A 620 52.92 -69.28 0.62
#